data_833b57c35e91c9cbba5f65dc7fc09fec
#
_entry.id   833b57c35e91c9cbba5f65dc7fc09fec
#
_cell.length_a   1.000
_cell.length_b   1.000
_cell.length_c   1.000
_cell.angle_alpha   90.00
_cell.angle_beta   90.00
_cell.angle_gamma   90.00
#
_symmetry.space_group_name_H-M   'P 1'
#
loop_
_entity.id
_entity.type
_entity.pdbx_description
1 polymer ?
#
loop_
_entity_poly.entity_id
_entity_poly.type
_entity_poly.pdbx_seq_one_letter_code
_entity_poly.pdbx_strand_id
1 'polypeptide(L)'
;MILLLTSSWDVTTDVLMPHLTARAEVFRFNIDLWRDYSWNIHPGGFELADPTGRICTESSTGAVYERKVMFDPPYIDIPAEGSPESWMREEVSLIWSGLKDLAFHEGKLALIHPSPYGTWYKMRQMRLAAAYFPVPDWQMLHRSAVQLASPIVCKTNGAQPLGKGRHLTVSKVDSARLDTQYPWFLQQMVSNAVADVTVAYVAGKLFASELPCQSGAVDSRVRTFNGADSWQPCELSRDEQQRIVAMMQETGLSFVRLDFMRTPQGLQFLEFNPNGQFAWIDYHNERGLYTAIVDEIMRIHRKHLPA
;
A
#
# COMPACT_ATOMS: atom_id res chain seq x y z
N MET A 1 4.84 6.10 23.57
CA MET A 1 5.02 4.81 22.85
C MET A 1 4.39 4.91 21.46
N ILE A 2 4.92 4.20 20.46
CA ILE A 2 4.29 4.02 19.13
C ILE A 2 3.65 2.63 19.12
N LEU A 3 2.34 2.53 18.84
CA LEU A 3 1.68 1.27 18.59
C LEU A 3 1.79 0.92 17.10
N LEU A 4 2.49 -0.15 16.78
CA LEU A 4 2.70 -0.65 15.43
C LEU A 4 1.84 -1.90 15.20
N LEU A 5 0.81 -1.78 14.37
CA LEU A 5 -0.09 -2.87 13.98
C LEU A 5 0.41 -3.48 12.67
N THR A 6 0.76 -4.77 12.67
CA THR A 6 1.37 -5.43 11.51
C THR A 6 1.18 -6.94 11.55
N SER A 7 1.96 -7.66 10.76
CA SER A 7 2.12 -9.12 10.79
C SER A 7 3.57 -9.49 11.09
N SER A 8 3.81 -10.65 11.66
CA SER A 8 5.16 -11.13 12.02
C SER A 8 6.08 -11.32 10.79
N TRP A 9 5.47 -11.51 9.63
CA TRP A 9 6.15 -11.76 8.36
C TRP A 9 6.25 -10.50 7.45
N ASP A 10 5.87 -9.30 7.92
CA ASP A 10 6.03 -8.08 7.12
C ASP A 10 7.48 -7.56 7.16
N VAL A 11 8.27 -7.98 6.17
CA VAL A 11 9.67 -7.58 5.99
C VAL A 11 9.85 -6.05 5.94
N THR A 12 8.87 -5.32 5.41
CA THR A 12 8.94 -3.84 5.37
C THR A 12 8.94 -3.25 6.77
N THR A 13 8.16 -3.81 7.68
CA THR A 13 8.17 -3.43 9.10
C THR A 13 9.51 -3.78 9.75
N ASP A 14 10.06 -4.96 9.46
CA ASP A 14 11.35 -5.39 10.06
C ASP A 14 12.48 -4.42 9.69
N VAL A 15 12.53 -3.98 8.43
CA VAL A 15 13.50 -2.97 7.97
C VAL A 15 13.28 -1.61 8.64
N LEU A 16 12.03 -1.23 8.93
CA LEU A 16 11.71 0.05 9.56
C LEU A 16 11.95 0.06 11.09
N MET A 17 11.84 -1.10 11.74
CA MET A 17 11.92 -1.21 13.21
C MET A 17 13.19 -0.59 13.82
N PRO A 18 14.43 -0.82 13.32
CA PRO A 18 15.63 -0.21 13.89
C PRO A 18 15.57 1.33 13.87
N HIS A 19 14.99 1.92 12.82
CA HIS A 19 14.88 3.38 12.70
C HIS A 19 13.81 3.95 13.65
N LEU A 20 12.75 3.20 13.95
CA LEU A 20 11.71 3.61 14.91
C LEU A 20 12.22 3.47 16.35
N THR A 21 12.79 2.31 16.71
CA THR A 21 13.24 2.02 18.08
C THR A 21 14.41 2.88 18.52
N ALA A 22 15.21 3.39 17.58
CA ALA A 22 16.25 4.39 17.87
C ALA A 22 15.68 5.74 18.34
N ARG A 23 14.38 6.02 18.16
CA ARG A 23 13.77 7.34 18.38
C ARG A 23 12.60 7.33 19.38
N ALA A 24 11.95 6.19 19.57
CA ALA A 24 10.83 6.02 20.50
C ALA A 24 10.68 4.57 20.93
N GLU A 25 9.97 4.37 22.03
CA GLU A 25 9.52 3.05 22.43
C GLU A 25 8.41 2.59 21.47
N VAL A 26 8.52 1.34 20.95
CA VAL A 26 7.59 0.76 19.98
C VAL A 26 6.98 -0.49 20.56
N PHE A 27 5.67 -0.54 20.63
CA PHE A 27 4.91 -1.76 20.90
C PHE A 27 4.45 -2.34 19.56
N ARG A 28 5.04 -3.46 19.14
CA ARG A 28 4.66 -4.15 17.91
C ARG A 28 3.60 -5.20 18.23
N PHE A 29 2.45 -5.08 17.60
CA PHE A 29 1.41 -6.09 17.62
C PHE A 29 1.33 -6.80 16.27
N ASN A 30 1.56 -8.12 16.28
CA ASN A 30 1.48 -8.97 15.09
C ASN A 30 0.13 -9.68 15.08
N ILE A 31 -0.75 -9.34 14.14
CA ILE A 31 -2.12 -9.86 14.10
C ILE A 31 -2.19 -11.37 13.88
N ASP A 32 -1.25 -11.93 13.14
CA ASP A 32 -1.13 -13.37 12.89
C ASP A 32 -0.76 -14.18 14.14
N LEU A 33 -0.14 -13.51 15.14
CA LEU A 33 0.21 -14.07 16.44
C LEU A 33 -0.73 -13.56 17.56
N TRP A 34 -1.93 -13.11 17.22
CA TRP A 34 -2.84 -12.46 18.15
C TRP A 34 -3.13 -13.26 19.43
N ARG A 35 -3.06 -14.57 19.39
CA ARG A 35 -3.29 -15.46 20.55
C ARG A 35 -2.21 -15.36 21.63
N ASP A 36 -1.04 -14.87 21.27
CA ASP A 36 0.08 -14.70 22.20
C ASP A 36 0.01 -13.39 22.97
N TYR A 37 -0.91 -12.49 22.58
CA TYR A 37 -1.15 -11.21 23.22
C TYR A 37 -2.39 -11.27 24.10
N SER A 38 -2.42 -10.44 25.15
CA SER A 38 -3.66 -10.15 25.84
C SER A 38 -4.07 -8.69 25.63
N TRP A 39 -5.37 -8.43 25.63
CA TRP A 39 -5.89 -7.08 25.52
C TRP A 39 -7.17 -6.93 26.32
N ASN A 40 -7.38 -5.70 26.82
CA ASN A 40 -8.61 -5.25 27.42
C ASN A 40 -8.97 -3.89 26.84
N ILE A 41 -10.12 -3.78 26.22
CA ILE A 41 -10.63 -2.55 25.62
C ILE A 41 -11.94 -2.20 26.34
N HIS A 42 -12.02 -1.00 26.90
CA HIS A 42 -13.12 -0.57 27.72
C HIS A 42 -13.36 0.95 27.57
N PRO A 43 -14.44 1.52 28.09
CA PRO A 43 -14.74 2.96 27.91
C PRO A 43 -13.66 3.94 28.39
N GLY A 44 -12.73 3.50 29.24
CA GLY A 44 -11.59 4.30 29.73
C GLY A 44 -10.32 4.15 28.90
N GLY A 45 -10.36 3.39 27.79
CA GLY A 45 -9.23 3.19 26.90
C GLY A 45 -8.91 1.72 26.60
N PHE A 46 -7.69 1.45 26.22
CA PHE A 46 -7.20 0.11 25.97
C PHE A 46 -5.90 -0.20 26.73
N GLU A 47 -5.70 -1.47 27.00
CA GLU A 47 -4.45 -2.05 27.49
C GLU A 47 -4.13 -3.30 26.66
N LEU A 48 -2.91 -3.34 26.09
CA LEU A 48 -2.38 -4.46 25.31
C LEU A 48 -1.14 -4.96 26.02
N ALA A 49 -0.98 -6.29 26.19
CA ALA A 49 0.25 -6.88 26.70
C ALA A 49 0.82 -7.87 25.69
N ASP A 50 2.13 -7.81 25.44
CA ASP A 50 2.83 -8.74 24.59
C ASP A 50 3.27 -10.01 25.37
N PRO A 51 3.74 -11.07 24.69
CA PRO A 51 4.17 -12.31 25.34
C PRO A 51 5.29 -12.15 26.38
N THR A 52 6.00 -11.03 26.37
CA THR A 52 7.07 -10.74 27.34
C THR A 52 6.54 -9.99 28.57
N GLY A 53 5.25 -9.66 28.59
CA GLY A 53 4.60 -8.90 29.68
C GLY A 53 4.75 -7.38 29.56
N ARG A 54 5.28 -6.87 28.44
CA ARG A 54 5.33 -5.43 28.17
C ARG A 54 3.95 -4.92 27.84
N ILE A 55 3.59 -3.76 28.40
CA ILE A 55 2.23 -3.18 28.33
C ILE A 55 2.23 -1.92 27.46
N CYS A 56 1.23 -1.80 26.60
CA CYS A 56 0.88 -0.62 25.83
C CYS A 56 -0.54 -0.18 26.20
N THR A 57 -0.71 1.05 26.63
CA THR A 57 -2.01 1.63 26.96
C THR A 57 -2.35 2.78 26.03
N GLU A 58 -3.63 3.15 25.95
CA GLU A 58 -4.08 4.33 25.20
C GLU A 58 -3.37 5.60 25.64
N SER A 59 -3.21 5.81 26.95
CA SER A 59 -2.52 6.98 27.52
C SER A 59 -1.03 7.01 27.22
N SER A 60 -0.38 5.86 27.06
CA SER A 60 1.03 5.76 26.67
C SER A 60 1.25 5.85 25.16
N THR A 61 0.17 5.73 24.36
CA THR A 61 0.24 5.71 22.89
C THR A 61 0.15 7.11 22.31
N GLY A 62 1.25 7.59 21.73
CA GLY A 62 1.29 8.88 21.05
C GLY A 62 1.12 8.78 19.54
N ALA A 63 1.32 7.61 18.94
CA ALA A 63 1.03 7.35 17.53
C ALA A 63 0.65 5.88 17.31
N VAL A 64 -0.23 5.66 16.33
CA VAL A 64 -0.58 4.34 15.80
C VAL A 64 -0.17 4.27 14.33
N TYR A 65 0.58 3.27 13.96
CA TYR A 65 0.96 3.01 12.58
C TYR A 65 0.58 1.60 12.17
N GLU A 66 -0.17 1.48 11.08
CA GLU A 66 -0.58 0.19 10.53
C GLU A 66 0.22 -0.16 9.29
N ARG A 67 0.70 -1.42 9.24
CA ARG A 67 1.41 -1.92 8.07
C ARG A 67 1.10 -3.38 7.80
N LYS A 68 0.40 -3.66 6.67
CA LYS A 68 0.13 -5.04 6.22
C LYS A 68 -0.44 -5.97 7.31
N VAL A 69 -1.52 -5.52 7.95
CA VAL A 69 -2.23 -6.31 8.97
C VAL A 69 -2.98 -7.45 8.27
N MET A 70 -2.36 -8.62 8.21
CA MET A 70 -2.88 -9.84 7.57
C MET A 70 -2.53 -11.05 8.41
N PHE A 71 -3.49 -11.98 8.59
CA PHE A 71 -3.26 -13.20 9.38
C PHE A 71 -2.31 -14.17 8.71
N ASP A 72 -2.40 -14.28 7.38
CA ASP A 72 -1.60 -15.24 6.64
C ASP A 72 -0.77 -14.54 5.56
N PRO A 73 0.44 -15.03 5.31
CA PRO A 73 1.17 -14.68 4.10
C PRO A 73 0.33 -15.01 2.85
N PRO A 74 0.49 -14.30 1.74
CA PRO A 74 -0.35 -14.44 0.55
C PRO A 74 -0.35 -15.83 -0.11
N TYR A 75 0.51 -16.75 0.34
CA TYR A 75 0.69 -18.10 -0.22
C TYR A 75 0.10 -19.22 0.65
N ILE A 76 -0.52 -18.91 1.77
CA ILE A 76 -1.14 -19.89 2.67
C ILE A 76 -2.64 -19.99 2.40
N ASP A 77 -3.22 -21.17 2.61
CA ASP A 77 -4.65 -21.38 2.46
C ASP A 77 -5.43 -20.65 3.58
N ILE A 78 -6.43 -19.90 3.16
CA ILE A 78 -7.32 -19.19 4.08
C ILE A 78 -8.25 -20.20 4.77
N PRO A 79 -8.55 -20.05 6.07
CA PRO A 79 -9.53 -20.88 6.77
C PRO A 79 -10.88 -20.94 6.03
N ALA A 80 -11.53 -22.08 6.09
CA ALA A 80 -12.85 -22.23 5.49
C ALA A 80 -13.83 -21.19 6.04
N GLU A 81 -14.58 -20.55 5.16
CA GLU A 81 -15.63 -19.60 5.52
C GLU A 81 -16.63 -20.25 6.50
N GLY A 82 -17.04 -19.51 7.52
CA GLY A 82 -17.96 -19.99 8.57
C GLY A 82 -17.32 -20.94 9.60
N SER A 83 -16.02 -21.24 9.52
CA SER A 83 -15.32 -21.96 10.58
C SER A 83 -15.14 -21.09 11.83
N PRO A 84 -15.01 -21.68 13.06
CA PRO A 84 -14.70 -20.91 14.26
C PRO A 84 -13.44 -20.07 14.15
N GLU A 85 -12.44 -20.56 13.42
CA GLU A 85 -11.19 -19.85 13.15
C GLU A 85 -11.44 -18.61 12.27
N SER A 86 -12.21 -18.76 11.20
CA SER A 86 -12.57 -17.65 10.32
C SER A 86 -13.33 -16.56 11.08
N TRP A 87 -14.29 -16.96 11.92
CA TRP A 87 -15.04 -16.05 12.76
C TRP A 87 -14.14 -15.29 13.76
N MET A 88 -13.26 -15.99 14.48
CA MET A 88 -12.35 -15.35 15.43
C MET A 88 -11.42 -14.34 14.75
N ARG A 89 -10.93 -14.64 13.54
CA ARG A 89 -10.07 -13.72 12.76
C ARG A 89 -10.84 -12.49 12.33
N GLU A 90 -12.11 -12.64 11.97
CA GLU A 90 -12.96 -11.50 11.63
C GLU A 90 -13.18 -10.60 12.84
N GLU A 91 -13.52 -11.17 14.00
CA GLU A 91 -13.69 -10.41 15.24
C GLU A 91 -12.40 -9.65 15.62
N VAL A 92 -11.26 -10.30 15.57
CA VAL A 92 -9.96 -9.65 15.81
C VAL A 92 -9.70 -8.52 14.80
N SER A 93 -9.99 -8.73 13.52
CA SER A 93 -9.85 -7.70 12.49
C SER A 93 -10.73 -6.47 12.75
N LEU A 94 -11.97 -6.69 13.23
CA LEU A 94 -12.90 -5.61 13.55
C LEU A 94 -12.43 -4.82 14.77
N ILE A 95 -11.91 -5.49 15.81
CA ILE A 95 -11.33 -4.84 16.99
C ILE A 95 -10.16 -3.94 16.57
N TRP A 96 -9.23 -4.43 15.75
CA TRP A 96 -8.09 -3.63 15.29
C TRP A 96 -8.50 -2.50 14.36
N SER A 97 -9.51 -2.73 13.52
CA SER A 97 -10.09 -1.66 12.70
C SER A 97 -10.72 -0.57 13.56
N GLY A 98 -11.38 -0.95 14.65
CA GLY A 98 -11.91 -0.01 15.61
C GLY A 98 -10.84 0.80 16.34
N LEU A 99 -9.75 0.17 16.78
CA LEU A 99 -8.61 0.88 17.39
C LEU A 99 -7.95 1.86 16.41
N LYS A 100 -7.82 1.47 15.15
CA LYS A 100 -7.29 2.34 14.10
C LYS A 100 -8.22 3.53 13.84
N ASP A 101 -9.52 3.30 13.78
CA ASP A 101 -10.53 4.35 13.58
C ASP A 101 -10.51 5.34 14.75
N LEU A 102 -10.45 4.84 15.99
CA LEU A 102 -10.31 5.67 17.18
C LEU A 102 -9.02 6.52 17.10
N ALA A 103 -7.88 5.90 16.78
CA ALA A 103 -6.62 6.61 16.62
C ALA A 103 -6.67 7.69 15.52
N PHE A 104 -7.45 7.47 14.46
CA PHE A 104 -7.68 8.48 13.42
C PHE A 104 -8.45 9.68 13.98
N HIS A 105 -9.56 9.45 14.69
CA HIS A 105 -10.38 10.51 15.28
C HIS A 105 -9.61 11.32 16.33
N GLU A 106 -8.68 10.69 17.05
CA GLU A 106 -7.78 11.35 17.98
C GLU A 106 -6.59 12.05 17.33
N GLY A 107 -6.41 11.90 16.01
CA GLY A 107 -5.27 12.45 15.28
C GLY A 107 -3.95 11.73 15.55
N LYS A 108 -3.99 10.53 16.12
CA LYS A 108 -2.84 9.66 16.43
C LYS A 108 -2.47 8.71 15.29
N LEU A 109 -3.34 8.51 14.29
CA LEU A 109 -3.05 7.60 13.18
C LEU A 109 -2.01 8.22 12.23
N ALA A 110 -0.93 7.50 11.97
CA ALA A 110 0.17 7.95 11.14
C ALA A 110 0.17 7.30 9.76
N LEU A 111 0.40 8.07 8.71
CA LEU A 111 0.70 7.66 7.33
C LEU A 111 -0.42 6.93 6.57
N ILE A 112 -1.41 6.37 7.20
CA ILE A 112 -2.42 5.55 6.55
C ILE A 112 -3.81 6.13 6.75
N HIS A 113 -4.72 5.85 5.81
CA HIS A 113 -6.12 6.19 5.95
C HIS A 113 -6.81 5.14 6.86
N PRO A 114 -7.78 5.53 7.71
CA PRO A 114 -8.45 4.62 8.64
C PRO A 114 -9.18 3.48 7.93
N SER A 115 -9.79 3.75 6.80
CA SER A 115 -10.45 2.71 6.00
C SER A 115 -9.43 2.00 5.11
N PRO A 116 -9.23 0.68 5.27
CA PRO A 116 -8.35 -0.09 4.39
C PRO A 116 -8.86 -0.14 2.94
N TYR A 117 -10.17 -0.02 2.76
CA TYR A 117 -10.84 0.10 1.47
C TYR A 117 -11.12 1.55 1.10
N GLY A 118 -10.50 2.48 1.85
CA GLY A 118 -10.83 3.89 1.84
C GLY A 118 -10.96 4.43 0.44
N THR A 119 -11.95 5.06 0.20
CA THR A 119 -12.43 5.97 -0.85
C THR A 119 -11.57 6.12 -2.14
N TRP A 120 -10.45 5.40 -2.30
CA TRP A 120 -9.48 5.50 -3.40
C TRP A 120 -9.47 4.28 -4.33
N TYR A 121 -10.66 3.80 -4.72
CA TYR A 121 -10.81 2.78 -5.75
C TYR A 121 -10.26 3.28 -7.10
N LYS A 122 -9.85 2.36 -7.96
CA LYS A 122 -9.21 2.65 -9.27
C LYS A 122 -9.95 3.73 -10.08
N MET A 123 -11.28 3.67 -10.15
CA MET A 123 -12.08 4.69 -10.87
C MET A 123 -11.82 6.12 -10.35
N ARG A 124 -11.79 6.28 -9.03
CA ARG A 124 -11.54 7.60 -8.42
C ARG A 124 -10.09 8.02 -8.63
N GLN A 125 -9.14 7.09 -8.51
CA GLN A 125 -7.72 7.34 -8.80
C GLN A 125 -7.53 7.84 -10.23
N MET A 126 -8.10 7.14 -11.23
CA MET A 126 -7.98 7.51 -12.64
C MET A 126 -8.58 8.91 -12.91
N ARG A 127 -9.75 9.22 -12.34
CA ARG A 127 -10.40 10.53 -12.50
C ARG A 127 -9.59 11.65 -11.86
N LEU A 128 -9.08 11.45 -10.65
CA LEU A 128 -8.21 12.42 -10.00
C LEU A 128 -6.94 12.65 -10.81
N ALA A 129 -6.25 11.56 -11.15
CA ALA A 129 -4.97 11.65 -11.86
C ALA A 129 -5.08 12.32 -13.23
N ALA A 130 -6.21 12.19 -13.92
CA ALA A 130 -6.44 12.83 -15.23
C ALA A 130 -6.37 14.36 -15.20
N ALA A 131 -6.53 15.00 -14.04
CA ALA A 131 -6.33 16.45 -13.88
C ALA A 131 -4.83 16.83 -13.81
N TYR A 132 -3.94 15.88 -13.57
CA TYR A 132 -2.51 16.13 -13.35
C TYR A 132 -1.61 15.45 -14.36
N PHE A 133 -1.99 14.26 -14.85
CA PHE A 133 -1.19 13.41 -15.73
C PHE A 133 -2.05 12.82 -16.83
N PRO A 134 -1.48 12.54 -18.01
CA PRO A 134 -2.10 11.63 -18.94
C PRO A 134 -2.40 10.29 -18.26
N VAL A 135 -3.61 9.77 -18.46
CA VAL A 135 -4.06 8.47 -17.99
C VAL A 135 -4.41 7.64 -19.22
N PRO A 136 -3.87 6.43 -19.39
CA PRO A 136 -4.26 5.56 -20.47
C PRO A 136 -5.77 5.31 -20.45
N ASP A 137 -6.43 5.25 -21.59
CA ASP A 137 -7.85 4.94 -21.67
C ASP A 137 -8.16 3.64 -20.95
N TRP A 138 -9.26 3.60 -20.23
CA TRP A 138 -9.65 2.46 -19.40
C TRP A 138 -11.15 2.19 -19.46
N GLN A 139 -11.51 0.95 -19.22
CA GLN A 139 -12.88 0.48 -19.18
C GLN A 139 -13.06 -0.56 -18.08
N MET A 140 -14.14 -0.46 -17.32
CA MET A 140 -14.63 -1.54 -16.48
C MET A 140 -15.88 -2.10 -17.15
N LEU A 141 -15.90 -3.41 -17.39
CA LEU A 141 -17.02 -4.04 -18.09
C LEU A 141 -17.39 -5.40 -17.50
N HIS A 142 -18.64 -5.73 -17.66
CA HIS A 142 -19.24 -7.04 -17.46
C HIS A 142 -20.36 -7.20 -18.48
N ARG A 143 -20.34 -8.27 -19.26
CA ARG A 143 -21.33 -8.57 -20.32
C ARG A 143 -21.55 -7.40 -21.30
N SER A 144 -20.48 -6.70 -21.62
CA SER A 144 -20.49 -5.55 -22.51
C SER A 144 -19.34 -5.63 -23.50
N ALA A 145 -19.41 -4.89 -24.59
CA ALA A 145 -18.36 -4.85 -25.59
C ALA A 145 -17.13 -4.08 -25.10
N VAL A 146 -15.95 -4.53 -25.51
CA VAL A 146 -14.69 -3.80 -25.35
C VAL A 146 -14.67 -2.63 -26.33
N GLN A 147 -14.49 -1.40 -25.81
CA GLN A 147 -14.45 -0.17 -26.60
C GLN A 147 -13.04 0.40 -26.72
N LEU A 148 -12.07 -0.17 -26.01
CA LEU A 148 -10.69 0.30 -26.04
C LEU A 148 -9.96 -0.16 -27.31
N ALA A 149 -9.11 0.71 -27.85
CA ALA A 149 -8.22 0.37 -28.95
C ALA A 149 -7.11 -0.59 -28.46
N SER A 150 -6.77 -1.60 -29.29
CA SER A 150 -5.65 -2.50 -29.02
C SER A 150 -4.30 -1.78 -29.20
N PRO A 151 -3.24 -2.19 -28.46
CA PRO A 151 -3.20 -3.28 -27.50
C PRO A 151 -3.76 -2.88 -26.13
N ILE A 152 -4.44 -3.82 -25.46
CA ILE A 152 -5.00 -3.64 -24.12
C ILE A 152 -4.40 -4.61 -23.11
N VAL A 153 -4.42 -4.20 -21.85
CA VAL A 153 -4.04 -5.02 -20.70
C VAL A 153 -5.22 -5.21 -19.77
N CYS A 154 -5.30 -6.37 -19.16
CA CYS A 154 -6.23 -6.69 -18.09
C CYS A 154 -5.53 -6.55 -16.74
N LYS A 155 -6.23 -5.97 -15.78
CA LYS A 155 -5.80 -5.82 -14.38
C LYS A 155 -6.92 -6.26 -13.46
N THR A 156 -6.59 -6.64 -12.22
CA THR A 156 -7.57 -6.84 -11.17
C THR A 156 -8.00 -5.52 -10.54
N ASN A 157 -9.25 -5.46 -10.06
CA ASN A 157 -9.71 -4.33 -9.25
C ASN A 157 -9.16 -4.38 -7.81
N GLY A 158 -8.94 -5.58 -7.29
CA GLY A 158 -8.38 -5.86 -5.97
C GLY A 158 -7.09 -6.67 -6.06
N ALA A 159 -6.42 -6.81 -4.93
CA ALA A 159 -5.19 -7.60 -4.79
C ALA A 159 -5.45 -9.02 -4.25
N GLN A 160 -6.71 -9.48 -4.27
CA GLN A 160 -7.08 -10.79 -3.73
C GLN A 160 -6.43 -11.93 -4.52
N PRO A 161 -5.83 -12.93 -3.86
CA PRO A 161 -5.32 -14.12 -4.51
C PRO A 161 -6.46 -14.98 -5.06
N LEU A 162 -6.20 -15.72 -6.13
CA LEU A 162 -7.13 -16.73 -6.69
C LEU A 162 -7.12 -18.07 -5.90
N GLY A 163 -6.65 -18.05 -4.65
CA GLY A 163 -6.37 -19.24 -3.85
C GLY A 163 -5.01 -19.88 -4.16
N LYS A 164 -4.46 -20.65 -3.20
CA LYS A 164 -3.16 -21.36 -3.30
C LYS A 164 -2.01 -20.49 -3.83
N GLY A 165 -1.91 -19.24 -3.37
CA GLY A 165 -0.84 -18.31 -3.73
C GLY A 165 -0.85 -17.81 -5.18
N ARG A 166 -1.90 -18.10 -5.96
CA ARG A 166 -2.02 -17.59 -7.33
C ARG A 166 -2.57 -16.17 -7.35
N HIS A 167 -1.84 -15.28 -7.99
CA HIS A 167 -2.26 -13.90 -8.22
C HIS A 167 -2.49 -13.64 -9.70
N LEU A 168 -3.50 -12.83 -10.00
CA LEU A 168 -3.64 -12.29 -11.36
C LEU A 168 -2.59 -11.18 -11.55
N THR A 169 -1.71 -11.39 -12.53
CA THR A 169 -0.74 -10.38 -12.99
C THR A 169 -1.37 -9.55 -14.11
N VAL A 170 -0.75 -8.39 -14.40
CA VAL A 170 -1.13 -7.61 -15.57
C VAL A 170 -0.78 -8.39 -16.83
N SER A 171 -1.76 -8.62 -17.68
CA SER A 171 -1.60 -9.44 -18.89
C SER A 171 -2.17 -8.74 -20.11
N LYS A 172 -1.49 -8.88 -21.26
CA LYS A 172 -2.06 -8.50 -22.56
C LYS A 172 -3.25 -9.40 -22.85
N VAL A 173 -4.32 -8.82 -23.37
CA VAL A 173 -5.51 -9.55 -23.73
C VAL A 173 -5.93 -9.25 -25.16
N ASP A 174 -6.42 -10.28 -25.84
CA ASP A 174 -7.12 -10.15 -27.11
C ASP A 174 -8.59 -9.86 -26.83
N SER A 175 -9.04 -8.67 -27.19
CA SER A 175 -10.41 -8.24 -26.95
C SER A 175 -11.46 -9.15 -27.60
N ALA A 176 -11.11 -9.82 -28.72
CA ALA A 176 -12.01 -10.73 -29.41
C ALA A 176 -12.17 -12.07 -28.67
N ARG A 177 -11.24 -12.42 -27.77
CA ARG A 177 -11.25 -13.67 -26.99
C ARG A 177 -11.57 -13.48 -25.53
N LEU A 178 -11.80 -12.24 -25.10
CA LEU A 178 -12.08 -11.92 -23.71
C LEU A 178 -13.47 -12.44 -23.32
N ASP A 179 -13.53 -13.29 -22.31
CA ASP A 179 -14.82 -13.71 -21.73
C ASP A 179 -15.41 -12.57 -20.90
N THR A 180 -16.35 -11.85 -21.50
CA THR A 180 -17.00 -10.69 -20.87
C THR A 180 -18.01 -11.06 -19.79
N GLN A 181 -18.24 -12.34 -19.50
CA GLN A 181 -19.04 -12.77 -18.34
C GLN A 181 -18.35 -12.48 -17.00
N TYR A 182 -17.03 -12.29 -17.00
CA TYR A 182 -16.30 -11.84 -15.81
C TYR A 182 -16.20 -10.31 -15.76
N PRO A 183 -16.17 -9.72 -14.55
CA PRO A 183 -15.93 -8.29 -14.39
C PRO A 183 -14.45 -7.97 -14.62
N TRP A 184 -14.17 -7.21 -15.67
CA TRP A 184 -12.81 -6.83 -16.06
C TRP A 184 -12.53 -5.35 -15.81
N PHE A 185 -11.30 -5.04 -15.36
CA PHE A 185 -10.69 -3.74 -15.52
C PHE A 185 -9.66 -3.82 -16.66
N LEU A 186 -9.98 -3.15 -17.75
CA LEU A 186 -9.14 -3.07 -18.95
C LEU A 186 -8.51 -1.69 -19.04
N GLN A 187 -7.29 -1.62 -19.53
CA GLN A 187 -6.59 -0.38 -19.77
C GLN A 187 -5.83 -0.47 -21.08
N GLN A 188 -5.80 0.64 -21.84
CA GLN A 188 -4.98 0.73 -23.03
C GLN A 188 -3.50 0.61 -22.64
N MET A 189 -2.75 -0.20 -23.37
CA MET A 189 -1.34 -0.39 -23.12
C MET A 189 -0.55 0.85 -23.58
N VAL A 190 0.35 1.34 -22.74
CA VAL A 190 1.28 2.43 -23.07
C VAL A 190 2.40 1.86 -23.93
N SER A 191 2.18 1.84 -25.26
CA SER A 191 3.08 1.13 -26.21
C SER A 191 4.42 1.81 -26.42
N ASN A 192 4.52 3.13 -26.15
CA ASN A 192 5.74 3.92 -26.31
C ASN A 192 6.46 4.15 -24.96
N ALA A 193 6.13 3.37 -23.94
CA ALA A 193 6.81 3.44 -22.65
C ALA A 193 8.27 3.03 -22.76
N VAL A 194 9.14 3.79 -22.09
CA VAL A 194 10.59 3.51 -22.01
C VAL A 194 10.99 2.96 -20.64
N ALA A 195 10.21 3.24 -19.59
CA ALA A 195 10.40 2.69 -18.25
C ALA A 195 9.10 2.62 -17.44
N ASP A 196 9.00 1.66 -16.53
CA ASP A 196 8.13 1.75 -15.36
C ASP A 196 8.76 2.71 -14.36
N VAL A 197 7.97 3.57 -13.75
CA VAL A 197 8.41 4.48 -12.69
C VAL A 197 7.52 4.30 -11.47
N THR A 198 8.14 4.09 -10.31
CA THR A 198 7.44 4.07 -9.04
C THR A 198 7.91 5.22 -8.17
N VAL A 199 6.99 5.83 -7.44
CA VAL A 199 7.28 6.97 -6.55
C VAL A 199 6.67 6.71 -5.19
N ALA A 200 7.48 6.67 -4.13
CA ALA A 200 6.97 6.77 -2.78
C ALA A 200 6.80 8.26 -2.41
N TYR A 201 5.56 8.65 -2.13
CA TYR A 201 5.21 9.96 -1.57
C TYR A 201 5.12 9.82 -0.05
N VAL A 202 5.82 10.68 0.68
CA VAL A 202 5.81 10.71 2.15
C VAL A 202 5.71 12.18 2.61
N ALA A 203 4.53 12.62 2.99
CA ALA A 203 4.29 13.95 3.54
C ALA A 203 4.97 15.09 2.73
N GLY A 204 4.84 15.06 1.41
CA GLY A 204 5.42 16.04 0.48
C GLY A 204 6.80 15.68 -0.08
N LYS A 205 7.50 14.69 0.47
CA LYS A 205 8.77 14.18 -0.06
C LYS A 205 8.52 13.08 -1.10
N LEU A 206 9.36 13.00 -2.12
CA LEU A 206 9.24 12.04 -3.23
C LEU A 206 10.51 11.21 -3.36
N PHE A 207 10.34 9.90 -3.50
CA PHE A 207 11.42 8.93 -3.69
C PHE A 207 11.09 8.11 -4.93
N ALA A 208 11.69 8.45 -6.05
CA ALA A 208 11.40 7.82 -7.33
C ALA A 208 12.45 6.76 -7.68
N SER A 209 11.99 5.70 -8.31
CA SER A 209 12.83 4.68 -8.95
C SER A 209 12.21 4.27 -10.27
N GLU A 210 13.04 3.89 -11.23
CA GLU A 210 12.60 3.43 -12.53
C GLU A 210 13.18 2.06 -12.88
N LEU A 211 12.43 1.34 -13.71
CA LEU A 211 12.80 0.07 -14.30
C LEU A 211 12.64 0.17 -15.81
N PRO A 212 13.72 0.16 -16.60
CA PRO A 212 13.64 0.25 -18.05
C PRO A 212 12.71 -0.81 -18.65
N CYS A 213 11.88 -0.43 -19.62
CA CYS A 213 11.04 -1.37 -20.34
C CYS A 213 11.92 -2.22 -21.26
N GLN A 214 11.83 -3.55 -21.08
CA GLN A 214 12.44 -4.51 -22.00
C GLN A 214 11.36 -5.22 -22.80
N SER A 215 11.71 -5.77 -23.95
CA SER A 215 10.78 -6.54 -24.78
C SER A 215 10.35 -7.82 -24.05
N GLY A 216 9.05 -8.03 -23.90
CA GLY A 216 8.49 -9.33 -23.46
C GLY A 216 7.46 -9.24 -22.35
N ALA A 217 7.84 -8.98 -21.11
CA ALA A 217 6.92 -9.01 -19.99
C ALA A 217 6.25 -7.64 -19.76
N VAL A 218 4.93 -7.63 -19.60
CA VAL A 218 4.14 -6.43 -19.32
C VAL A 218 4.17 -6.06 -17.84
N ASP A 219 4.22 -7.07 -16.97
CA ASP A 219 4.21 -6.86 -15.51
C ASP A 219 5.65 -6.77 -14.99
N SER A 220 6.00 -5.63 -14.40
CA SER A 220 7.33 -5.38 -13.83
C SER A 220 7.73 -6.40 -12.75
N ARG A 221 6.75 -6.95 -12.00
CA ARG A 221 6.98 -7.96 -10.96
C ARG A 221 7.55 -9.25 -11.53
N VAL A 222 7.11 -9.64 -12.72
CA VAL A 222 7.63 -10.84 -13.41
C VAL A 222 9.08 -10.65 -13.82
N ARG A 223 9.47 -9.44 -14.24
CA ARG A 223 10.83 -9.10 -14.64
C ARG A 223 11.80 -9.09 -13.47
N THR A 224 11.42 -8.44 -12.37
CA THR A 224 12.25 -8.34 -11.16
C THR A 224 12.38 -9.67 -10.42
N PHE A 225 11.32 -10.50 -10.40
CA PHE A 225 11.36 -11.80 -9.75
C PHE A 225 12.36 -12.77 -10.39
N ASN A 226 12.56 -12.67 -11.69
CA ASN A 226 13.53 -13.50 -12.41
C ASN A 226 14.97 -12.99 -12.29
N GLY A 227 15.24 -11.94 -11.51
CA GLY A 227 16.57 -11.38 -11.28
C GLY A 227 17.22 -10.73 -12.50
N ALA A 228 16.45 -10.53 -13.59
CA ALA A 228 16.97 -9.96 -14.84
C ALA A 228 17.11 -8.44 -14.79
N ASP A 229 16.22 -7.78 -14.05
CA ASP A 229 16.14 -6.31 -13.99
C ASP A 229 16.13 -5.84 -12.53
N SER A 230 16.72 -4.69 -12.28
CA SER A 230 16.70 -4.03 -10.98
C SER A 230 16.18 -2.60 -11.11
N TRP A 231 15.38 -2.19 -10.14
CA TRP A 231 14.95 -0.81 -10.01
C TRP A 231 16.13 0.10 -9.69
N GLN A 232 16.26 1.21 -10.39
CA GLN A 232 17.30 2.20 -10.17
C GLN A 232 16.66 3.51 -9.70
N PRO A 233 17.31 4.26 -8.80
CA PRO A 233 16.91 5.62 -8.49
C PRO A 233 16.80 6.46 -9.76
N CYS A 234 15.74 7.27 -9.85
CA CYS A 234 15.59 8.21 -10.96
C CYS A 234 15.17 9.60 -10.47
N GLU A 235 15.45 10.60 -11.27
CA GLU A 235 15.01 11.96 -11.03
C GLU A 235 13.68 12.24 -11.72
N LEU A 236 12.82 12.97 -11.01
CA LEU A 236 11.61 13.56 -11.55
C LEU A 236 11.89 15.01 -11.91
N SER A 237 11.38 15.49 -13.03
CA SER A 237 11.42 16.90 -13.35
C SER A 237 10.68 17.72 -12.29
N ARG A 238 11.01 19.00 -12.17
CA ARG A 238 10.34 19.90 -11.21
C ARG A 238 8.82 19.97 -11.43
N ASP A 239 8.38 19.94 -12.67
CA ASP A 239 6.97 19.93 -13.03
C ASP A 239 6.27 18.63 -12.61
N GLU A 240 6.89 17.45 -12.85
CA GLU A 240 6.37 16.15 -12.39
C GLU A 240 6.26 16.11 -10.87
N GLN A 241 7.29 16.60 -10.15
CA GLN A 241 7.26 16.68 -8.69
C GLN A 241 6.10 17.55 -8.19
N GLN A 242 5.92 18.74 -8.74
CA GLN A 242 4.85 19.64 -8.36
C GLN A 242 3.46 19.04 -8.61
N ARG A 243 3.26 18.40 -9.77
CA ARG A 243 2.01 17.73 -10.10
C ARG A 243 1.69 16.56 -9.18
N ILE A 244 2.70 15.74 -8.82
CA ILE A 244 2.52 14.64 -7.87
C ILE A 244 2.13 15.19 -6.50
N VAL A 245 2.84 16.18 -5.99
CA VAL A 245 2.55 16.78 -4.69
C VAL A 245 1.15 17.40 -4.66
N ALA A 246 0.77 18.16 -5.68
CA ALA A 246 -0.56 18.76 -5.79
C ALA A 246 -1.67 17.69 -5.82
N MET A 247 -1.50 16.64 -6.63
CA MET A 247 -2.43 15.52 -6.69
C MET A 247 -2.57 14.83 -5.34
N MET A 248 -1.47 14.62 -4.61
CA MET A 248 -1.51 13.96 -3.30
C MET A 248 -2.14 14.84 -2.21
N GLN A 249 -1.96 16.15 -2.28
CA GLN A 249 -2.63 17.09 -1.36
C GLN A 249 -4.16 16.97 -1.44
N GLU A 250 -4.74 16.79 -2.65
CA GLU A 250 -6.19 16.56 -2.80
C GLU A 250 -6.65 15.24 -2.16
N THR A 251 -5.77 14.25 -2.03
CA THR A 251 -6.14 12.98 -1.40
C THR A 251 -6.19 13.06 0.12
N GLY A 252 -5.46 13.97 0.73
CA GLY A 252 -5.21 14.02 2.17
C GLY A 252 -4.34 12.89 2.71
N LEU A 253 -3.75 12.06 1.84
CA LEU A 253 -2.92 10.93 2.24
C LEU A 253 -1.49 11.38 2.51
N SER A 254 -0.91 10.96 3.63
CA SER A 254 0.48 11.26 3.99
C SER A 254 1.48 10.25 3.43
N PHE A 255 1.03 9.07 3.02
CA PHE A 255 1.84 8.05 2.36
C PHE A 255 1.10 7.40 1.20
N VAL A 256 1.76 7.30 0.07
CA VAL A 256 1.26 6.56 -1.12
C VAL A 256 2.44 6.07 -1.95
N ARG A 257 2.35 4.87 -2.51
CA ARG A 257 3.19 4.46 -3.63
C ARG A 257 2.42 4.67 -4.93
N LEU A 258 2.97 5.48 -5.83
CA LEU A 258 2.41 5.76 -7.15
C LEU A 258 3.19 4.99 -8.21
N ASP A 259 2.47 4.49 -9.20
CA ASP A 259 3.04 3.77 -10.32
C ASP A 259 2.69 4.50 -11.64
N PHE A 260 3.71 4.74 -12.47
CA PHE A 260 3.63 5.43 -13.75
C PHE A 260 4.37 4.64 -14.84
N MET A 261 4.06 4.97 -16.10
CA MET A 261 4.93 4.67 -17.24
C MET A 261 5.61 5.95 -17.70
N ARG A 262 6.94 5.91 -17.90
CA ARG A 262 7.68 6.99 -18.55
C ARG A 262 7.59 6.82 -20.04
N THR A 263 7.24 7.90 -20.73
CA THR A 263 7.22 8.00 -22.20
C THR A 263 8.11 9.16 -22.63
N PRO A 264 8.43 9.31 -23.92
CA PRO A 264 9.10 10.52 -24.44
C PRO A 264 8.35 11.83 -24.16
N GLN A 265 7.05 11.76 -23.88
CA GLN A 265 6.20 12.92 -23.57
C GLN A 265 6.05 13.17 -22.05
N GLY A 266 6.67 12.36 -21.19
CA GLY A 266 6.60 12.46 -19.73
C GLY A 266 5.89 11.27 -19.09
N LEU A 267 5.51 11.43 -17.83
CA LEU A 267 4.86 10.39 -17.05
C LEU A 267 3.39 10.20 -17.45
N GLN A 268 2.98 8.93 -17.58
CA GLN A 268 1.57 8.51 -17.66
C GLN A 268 1.20 7.75 -16.39
N PHE A 269 0.13 8.16 -15.74
CA PHE A 269 -0.32 7.58 -14.47
C PHE A 269 -0.96 6.20 -14.68
N LEU A 270 -0.63 5.24 -13.82
CA LEU A 270 -1.22 3.90 -13.82
C LEU A 270 -2.12 3.65 -12.62
N GLU A 271 -1.59 3.82 -11.41
CA GLU A 271 -2.33 3.64 -10.15
C GLU A 271 -1.55 4.21 -8.97
N PHE A 272 -2.21 4.30 -7.81
CA PHE A 272 -1.53 4.48 -6.55
C PHE A 272 -2.03 3.51 -5.47
N ASN A 273 -1.13 3.16 -4.55
CA ASN A 273 -1.35 2.21 -3.48
C ASN A 273 -1.10 2.86 -2.12
N PRO A 274 -2.15 3.22 -1.36
CA PRO A 274 -2.01 3.91 -0.07
C PRO A 274 -1.25 3.12 1.00
N ASN A 275 -1.15 1.80 0.86
CA ASN A 275 -0.35 0.93 1.72
C ASN A 275 0.63 0.06 0.90
N GLY A 276 1.21 0.66 -0.17
CA GLY A 276 2.14 -0.01 -1.08
C GLY A 276 3.45 -0.44 -0.40
N GLN A 277 4.07 -1.52 -0.86
CA GLN A 277 5.41 -1.92 -0.42
C GLN A 277 6.42 -0.86 -0.87
N PHE A 278 7.34 -0.45 0.03
CA PHE A 278 8.29 0.62 -0.25
C PHE A 278 9.75 0.28 0.09
N ALA A 279 10.01 -0.76 0.90
CA ALA A 279 11.36 -1.04 1.39
C ALA A 279 12.40 -1.20 0.27
N TRP A 280 12.00 -1.81 -0.84
CA TRP A 280 12.88 -2.04 -1.98
C TRP A 280 13.22 -0.77 -2.79
N ILE A 281 12.44 0.33 -2.63
CA ILE A 281 12.67 1.60 -3.34
C ILE A 281 13.97 2.28 -2.85
N ASP A 282 14.30 2.10 -1.57
CA ASP A 282 15.49 2.69 -0.94
C ASP A 282 16.01 1.75 0.16
N TYR A 283 16.37 0.53 -0.23
CA TYR A 283 16.64 -0.58 0.68
C TYR A 283 17.69 -0.24 1.76
N HIS A 284 18.71 0.51 1.40
CA HIS A 284 19.76 0.95 2.35
C HIS A 284 19.48 2.32 2.97
N ASN A 285 18.31 2.92 2.73
CA ASN A 285 17.94 4.25 3.19
C ASN A 285 18.93 5.36 2.78
N GLU A 286 19.63 5.19 1.67
CA GLU A 286 20.63 6.15 1.17
C GLU A 286 19.99 7.48 0.75
N ARG A 287 18.73 7.45 0.31
CA ARG A 287 17.95 8.64 -0.04
C ARG A 287 17.06 9.14 1.10
N GLY A 288 17.03 8.43 2.23
CA GLY A 288 16.31 8.80 3.42
C GLY A 288 14.80 8.51 3.41
N LEU A 289 14.34 7.52 2.64
CA LEU A 289 12.92 7.14 2.60
C LEU A 289 12.42 6.68 3.97
N TYR A 290 13.17 5.79 4.66
CA TYR A 290 12.78 5.33 6.00
C TYR A 290 12.83 6.47 7.00
N THR A 291 13.84 7.34 6.89
CA THR A 291 13.93 8.55 7.71
C THR A 291 12.70 9.42 7.55
N ALA A 292 12.23 9.64 6.31
CA ALA A 292 11.03 10.44 6.05
C ALA A 292 9.76 9.81 6.66
N ILE A 293 9.62 8.48 6.56
CA ILE A 293 8.51 7.73 7.16
C ILE A 293 8.55 7.85 8.67
N VAL A 294 9.72 7.61 9.28
CA VAL A 294 9.90 7.71 10.74
C VAL A 294 9.66 9.15 11.22
N ASP A 295 10.15 10.16 10.49
CA ASP A 295 9.91 11.56 10.83
C ASP A 295 8.43 11.88 10.90
N GLU A 296 7.63 11.37 9.96
CA GLU A 296 6.19 11.63 9.97
C GLU A 296 5.49 10.89 11.11
N ILE A 297 5.86 9.64 11.40
CA ILE A 297 5.35 8.92 12.57
C ILE A 297 5.72 9.66 13.86
N MET A 298 6.97 10.11 13.98
CA MET A 298 7.46 10.86 15.14
C MET A 298 6.80 12.23 15.28
N ARG A 299 6.44 12.88 14.16
CA ARG A 299 5.67 14.14 14.18
C ARG A 299 4.33 13.96 14.86
N ILE A 300 3.61 12.89 14.51
CA ILE A 300 2.34 12.54 15.15
C ILE A 300 2.58 12.17 16.63
N HIS A 301 3.54 11.29 16.89
CA HIS A 301 3.86 10.82 18.23
C HIS A 301 4.14 11.97 19.21
N ARG A 302 4.99 12.92 18.83
CA ARG A 302 5.37 14.06 19.69
C ARG A 302 4.19 15.00 19.99
N LYS A 303 3.25 15.14 19.06
CA LYS A 303 2.07 15.97 19.24
C LYS A 303 1.16 15.46 20.38
N HIS A 304 1.22 14.17 20.68
CA HIS A 304 0.33 13.48 21.61
C HIS A 304 1.05 12.94 22.86
N LEU A 305 2.34 13.28 23.04
CA LEU A 305 3.02 13.01 24.30
C LEU A 305 2.55 14.01 25.35
N PRO A 306 2.35 13.58 26.61
CA PRO A 306 2.18 14.52 27.72
C PRO A 306 3.42 15.43 27.83
N ALA A 307 3.17 16.69 28.11
CA ALA A 307 4.23 17.69 28.31
C ALA A 307 5.08 17.36 29.56
#